data_d137a6b4670bcd213ff0940eb8026d01
#
_entry.id   d137a6b4670bcd213ff0940eb8026d01
#
_cell.length_a   1.000
_cell.length_b   1.000
_cell.length_c   1.000
_cell.angle_alpha   90.00
_cell.angle_beta   90.00
_cell.angle_gamma   90.00
#
_symmetry.space_group_name_H-M   'P 1'
#
loop_
_entity.id
_entity.type
_entity.pdbx_description
1 polymer ?
#
loop_
_entity_poly.entity_id
_entity_poly.type
_entity_poly.pdbx_seq_one_letter_code
_entity_poly.pdbx_strand_id
1 'polypeptide(L)'
;MVGEEIQAGGRRAISDNFTIVRLFLALAVVFSHSYALVGQPEPLVFGRTVGNFAVHCFFVISGYLVSGSWARSPGLKFVWRRAARLTPALALAYFFSLLAAKLFDNYAGQQFPGVINGSLWTISWEILLYIGVTMFGTLWLLSPAVLGSLYATGLLLVIVALEPHSSGVVVAPLVLLFLCGAFLRLEKRIDIRKIGPVALLVLALLFAPGISHRVLGFMQYWSLIFAWDVTVFEVRYYIYLVALPIGLIFLCAFAPISIKVRVDLSYAVFVFAWPVQQICVHYMLAWALPLQPMLLFLASASLSMMIAVPVWLYVEKPINRWRPTGMGPVRQEKPQVQNS
;
A
#
# COMPACT_ATOMS: atom_id res chain seq x y z
N MET A 1 -28.75 11.63 22.30
CA MET A 1 -27.82 12.62 21.70
C MET A 1 -26.33 12.19 21.81
N VAL A 2 -25.86 11.63 22.93
CA VAL A 2 -24.44 11.24 23.07
C VAL A 2 -24.03 10.03 22.16
N GLY A 3 -24.96 9.12 21.83
CA GLY A 3 -24.66 7.96 20.99
C GLY A 3 -24.49 8.24 19.49
N GLU A 4 -25.13 9.29 18.97
CA GLU A 4 -25.03 9.66 17.56
C GLU A 4 -23.73 10.41 17.24
N GLU A 5 -23.22 11.20 18.15
CA GLU A 5 -21.94 11.89 18.01
C GLU A 5 -20.73 10.91 17.99
N ILE A 6 -20.79 9.84 18.80
CA ILE A 6 -19.75 8.80 18.81
C ILE A 6 -19.72 8.02 17.49
N GLN A 7 -20.89 7.74 16.86
CA GLN A 7 -20.92 7.08 15.56
C GLN A 7 -20.46 8.00 14.41
N ALA A 8 -20.77 9.27 14.45
CA ALA A 8 -20.33 10.25 13.46
C ALA A 8 -18.82 10.53 13.57
N GLY A 9 -18.29 10.60 14.80
CA GLY A 9 -16.86 10.75 15.07
C GLY A 9 -16.05 9.55 14.60
N GLY A 10 -16.49 8.33 14.85
CA GLY A 10 -15.79 7.11 14.47
C GLY A 10 -15.69 6.90 12.95
N ARG A 11 -16.70 7.29 12.16
CA ARG A 11 -16.64 7.21 10.68
C ARG A 11 -15.66 8.21 10.06
N ARG A 12 -15.51 9.40 10.64
CA ARG A 12 -14.53 10.41 10.18
C ARG A 12 -13.09 9.98 10.54
N ALA A 13 -12.90 9.41 11.72
CA ALA A 13 -11.60 8.91 12.18
C ALA A 13 -10.99 7.84 11.24
N ILE A 14 -11.79 6.87 10.80
CA ILE A 14 -11.35 5.80 9.88
C ILE A 14 -10.78 6.36 8.56
N SER A 15 -11.42 7.42 8.02
CA SER A 15 -10.97 8.04 6.77
C SER A 15 -9.64 8.80 6.95
N ASP A 16 -9.46 9.47 8.05
CA ASP A 16 -8.30 10.33 8.31
C ASP A 16 -7.03 9.50 8.59
N ASN A 17 -7.12 8.37 9.32
CA ASN A 17 -5.98 7.52 9.60
C ASN A 17 -5.44 6.82 8.33
N PHE A 18 -6.29 6.41 7.42
CA PHE A 18 -5.85 5.86 6.13
C PHE A 18 -5.04 6.88 5.33
N THR A 19 -5.43 8.13 5.34
CA THR A 19 -4.74 9.19 4.60
C THR A 19 -3.35 9.45 5.14
N ILE A 20 -3.20 9.60 6.46
CA ILE A 20 -1.88 9.85 7.08
C ILE A 20 -0.96 8.64 6.95
N VAL A 21 -1.48 7.43 7.15
CA VAL A 21 -0.69 6.20 7.00
C VAL A 21 -0.17 6.07 5.56
N ARG A 22 -1.01 6.33 4.55
CA ARG A 22 -0.58 6.29 3.15
C ARG A 22 0.48 7.33 2.83
N LEU A 23 0.39 8.54 3.39
CA LEU A 23 1.43 9.55 3.22
C LEU A 23 2.76 9.10 3.85
N PHE A 24 2.70 8.55 5.06
CA PHE A 24 3.88 7.98 5.72
C PHE A 24 4.51 6.85 4.88
N LEU A 25 3.71 5.95 4.32
CA LEU A 25 4.17 4.87 3.45
C LEU A 25 4.80 5.40 2.15
N ALA A 26 4.24 6.46 1.55
CA ALA A 26 4.84 7.09 0.38
C ALA A 26 6.23 7.65 0.70
N LEU A 27 6.38 8.34 1.83
CA LEU A 27 7.68 8.83 2.30
C LEU A 27 8.65 7.70 2.65
N ALA A 28 8.15 6.57 3.18
CA ALA A 28 8.96 5.37 3.42
C ALA A 28 9.52 4.77 2.12
N VAL A 29 8.76 4.80 1.02
CA VAL A 29 9.27 4.42 -0.31
C VAL A 29 10.37 5.38 -0.76
N VAL A 30 10.17 6.70 -0.63
CA VAL A 30 11.20 7.71 -0.96
C VAL A 30 12.47 7.48 -0.14
N PHE A 31 12.32 7.22 1.15
CA PHE A 31 13.45 6.91 2.04
C PHE A 31 14.23 5.68 1.56
N SER A 32 13.56 4.58 1.28
CA SER A 32 14.18 3.34 0.80
C SER A 32 14.92 3.56 -0.53
N HIS A 33 14.26 4.17 -1.50
CA HIS A 33 14.86 4.48 -2.80
C HIS A 33 16.07 5.41 -2.69
N SER A 34 16.15 6.28 -1.67
CA SER A 34 17.31 7.16 -1.48
C SER A 34 18.58 6.36 -1.19
N TYR A 35 18.49 5.21 -0.53
CA TYR A 35 19.63 4.31 -0.34
C TYR A 35 19.99 3.60 -1.65
N ALA A 36 19.01 3.03 -2.33
CA ALA A 36 19.23 2.33 -3.59
C ALA A 36 19.87 3.24 -4.66
N LEU A 37 19.40 4.49 -4.77
CA LEU A 37 19.87 5.45 -5.78
C LEU A 37 21.31 5.96 -5.53
N VAL A 38 21.79 5.92 -4.30
CA VAL A 38 23.19 6.23 -3.98
C VAL A 38 24.09 4.98 -3.89
N GLY A 39 23.56 3.80 -4.26
CA GLY A 39 24.31 2.55 -4.28
C GLY A 39 24.55 1.93 -2.90
N GLN A 40 23.74 2.31 -1.90
CA GLN A 40 23.81 1.73 -0.55
C GLN A 40 22.70 0.70 -0.32
N PRO A 41 22.92 -0.30 0.55
CA PRO A 41 21.89 -1.27 0.89
C PRO A 41 20.70 -0.57 1.56
N GLU A 42 19.51 -0.90 1.10
CA GLU A 42 18.27 -0.38 1.65
C GLU A 42 18.03 -0.88 3.07
N PRO A 43 17.57 -0.03 4.00
CA PRO A 43 17.20 -0.45 5.35
C PRO A 43 16.09 -1.50 5.31
N LEU A 44 16.16 -2.45 6.23
CA LEU A 44 15.22 -3.57 6.31
C LEU A 44 14.23 -3.40 7.46
N VAL A 45 12.98 -3.75 7.20
CA VAL A 45 11.91 -3.93 8.19
C VAL A 45 11.18 -5.23 7.91
N PHE A 46 11.00 -6.04 8.93
CA PHE A 46 10.41 -7.39 8.80
C PHE A 46 11.09 -8.25 7.72
N GLY A 47 12.41 -8.15 7.59
CA GLY A 47 13.20 -8.90 6.60
C GLY A 47 13.05 -8.45 5.15
N ARG A 48 12.43 -7.28 4.90
CA ARG A 48 12.22 -6.69 3.58
C ARG A 48 12.73 -5.27 3.56
N THR A 49 13.06 -4.74 2.38
CA THR A 49 13.38 -3.30 2.29
C THR A 49 12.19 -2.46 2.74
N VAL A 50 12.46 -1.30 3.34
CA VAL A 50 11.42 -0.37 3.79
C VAL A 50 10.47 -0.01 2.66
N GLY A 51 10.97 0.15 1.43
CA GLY A 51 10.15 0.41 0.24
C GLY A 51 9.21 -0.75 -0.10
N ASN A 52 9.73 -1.98 -0.10
CA ASN A 52 8.92 -3.17 -0.36
C ASN A 52 7.83 -3.35 0.73
N PHE A 53 8.19 -3.18 2.00
CA PHE A 53 7.23 -3.19 3.10
C PHE A 53 6.12 -2.13 2.91
N ALA A 54 6.48 -0.91 2.54
CA ALA A 54 5.51 0.15 2.30
C ALA A 54 4.57 -0.18 1.14
N VAL A 55 5.08 -0.77 0.04
CA VAL A 55 4.26 -1.24 -1.08
C VAL A 55 3.30 -2.34 -0.64
N HIS A 56 3.74 -3.32 0.16
CA HIS A 56 2.86 -4.34 0.75
C HIS A 56 1.70 -3.71 1.54
N CYS A 57 2.00 -2.72 2.37
CA CYS A 57 0.99 -1.97 3.12
C CYS A 57 0.01 -1.22 2.19
N PHE A 58 0.49 -0.63 1.10
CA PHE A 58 -0.37 0.02 0.10
C PHE A 58 -1.37 -0.97 -0.51
N PHE A 59 -0.93 -2.19 -0.85
CA PHE A 59 -1.82 -3.20 -1.42
C PHE A 59 -2.88 -3.69 -0.43
N VAL A 60 -2.55 -3.85 0.86
CA VAL A 60 -3.54 -4.13 1.92
C VAL A 60 -4.58 -3.02 2.00
N ILE A 61 -4.13 -1.77 2.11
CA ILE A 61 -5.02 -0.60 2.21
C ILE A 61 -5.88 -0.47 0.95
N SER A 62 -5.28 -0.67 -0.23
CA SER A 62 -5.98 -0.62 -1.50
C SER A 62 -7.09 -1.68 -1.56
N GLY A 63 -6.79 -2.94 -1.24
CA GLY A 63 -7.79 -4.01 -1.17
C GLY A 63 -8.97 -3.66 -0.26
N TYR A 64 -8.68 -3.17 0.94
CA TYR A 64 -9.70 -2.78 1.92
C TYR A 64 -10.58 -1.61 1.44
N LEU A 65 -9.98 -0.56 0.90
CA LEU A 65 -10.71 0.63 0.46
C LEU A 65 -11.44 0.43 -0.86
N VAL A 66 -10.86 -0.33 -1.79
CA VAL A 66 -11.40 -0.56 -3.14
C VAL A 66 -12.62 -1.45 -3.08
N SER A 67 -12.56 -2.58 -2.37
CA SER A 67 -13.73 -3.47 -2.18
C SER A 67 -14.88 -2.76 -1.47
N GLY A 68 -14.58 -1.94 -0.45
CA GLY A 68 -15.58 -1.11 0.19
C GLY A 68 -16.14 0.01 -0.71
N SER A 69 -15.36 0.50 -1.67
CA SER A 69 -15.84 1.48 -2.66
C SER A 69 -16.79 0.83 -3.68
N TRP A 70 -16.49 -0.39 -4.13
CA TRP A 70 -17.38 -1.17 -4.99
C TRP A 70 -18.72 -1.45 -4.29
N ALA A 71 -18.68 -1.95 -3.05
CA ALA A 71 -19.89 -2.26 -2.28
C ALA A 71 -20.84 -1.05 -2.11
N ARG A 72 -20.29 0.18 -2.03
CA ARG A 72 -21.11 1.40 -1.92
C ARG A 72 -21.61 1.97 -3.25
N SER A 73 -20.90 1.69 -4.33
CA SER A 73 -21.22 2.31 -5.64
C SER A 73 -20.63 1.46 -6.77
N PRO A 74 -21.28 0.36 -7.14
CA PRO A 74 -20.81 -0.55 -8.18
C PRO A 74 -20.90 0.03 -9.60
N GLY A 75 -20.32 -0.68 -10.56
CA GLY A 75 -20.41 -0.39 -11.99
C GLY A 75 -19.58 0.83 -12.42
N LEU A 76 -20.04 1.57 -13.42
CA LEU A 76 -19.33 2.69 -14.03
C LEU A 76 -18.94 3.78 -13.03
N LYS A 77 -19.74 3.98 -11.96
CA LYS A 77 -19.42 4.93 -10.89
C LYS A 77 -18.12 4.55 -10.13
N PHE A 78 -17.92 3.27 -9.92
CA PHE A 78 -16.68 2.77 -9.32
C PHE A 78 -15.50 2.99 -10.26
N VAL A 79 -15.62 2.53 -11.52
CA VAL A 79 -14.56 2.65 -12.53
C VAL A 79 -14.13 4.11 -12.69
N TRP A 80 -15.10 5.02 -12.86
CA TRP A 80 -14.82 6.46 -12.97
C TRP A 80 -14.03 6.99 -11.76
N ARG A 81 -14.45 6.65 -10.54
CA ARG A 81 -13.75 7.13 -9.33
C ARG A 81 -12.31 6.61 -9.23
N ARG A 82 -12.05 5.38 -9.70
CA ARG A 82 -10.69 4.84 -9.71
C ARG A 82 -9.87 5.51 -10.81
N ALA A 83 -10.40 5.64 -12.01
CA ALA A 83 -9.74 6.36 -13.09
C ALA A 83 -9.44 7.82 -12.73
N ALA A 84 -10.44 8.55 -12.24
CA ALA A 84 -10.27 9.95 -11.81
C ALA A 84 -9.22 10.13 -10.69
N ARG A 85 -9.02 9.10 -9.86
CA ARG A 85 -8.01 9.14 -8.79
C ARG A 85 -6.60 8.87 -9.30
N LEU A 86 -6.43 7.92 -10.23
CA LEU A 86 -5.09 7.47 -10.66
C LEU A 86 -4.58 8.25 -11.88
N THR A 87 -5.41 8.35 -12.92
CA THR A 87 -4.97 8.77 -14.26
C THR A 87 -4.35 10.17 -14.29
N PRO A 88 -4.90 11.20 -13.63
CA PRO A 88 -4.39 12.56 -13.80
C PRO A 88 -2.97 12.75 -13.28
N ALA A 89 -2.72 12.36 -12.03
CA ALA A 89 -1.40 12.47 -11.44
C ALA A 89 -0.39 11.50 -12.08
N LEU A 90 -0.84 10.30 -12.48
CA LEU A 90 -0.01 9.34 -13.20
C LEU A 90 0.45 9.88 -14.56
N ALA A 91 -0.45 10.45 -15.34
CA ALA A 91 -0.13 11.03 -16.64
C ALA A 91 0.88 12.19 -16.50
N LEU A 92 0.65 13.08 -15.53
CA LEU A 92 1.58 14.17 -15.24
C LEU A 92 2.94 13.67 -14.78
N ALA A 93 2.98 12.69 -13.89
CA ALA A 93 4.23 12.12 -13.40
C ALA A 93 5.01 11.39 -14.50
N TYR A 94 4.31 10.68 -15.38
CA TYR A 94 4.92 10.02 -16.53
C TYR A 94 5.53 11.05 -17.50
N PHE A 95 4.76 12.08 -17.86
CA PHE A 95 5.26 13.18 -18.71
C PHE A 95 6.44 13.91 -18.07
N PHE A 96 6.35 14.22 -16.76
CA PHE A 96 7.44 14.83 -16.01
C PHE A 96 8.70 13.95 -16.01
N SER A 97 8.54 12.63 -15.86
CA SER A 97 9.66 11.68 -15.89
C SER A 97 10.34 11.63 -17.27
N LEU A 98 9.55 11.65 -18.36
CA LEU A 98 10.09 11.71 -19.73
C LEU A 98 10.83 13.03 -19.99
N LEU A 99 10.28 14.15 -19.53
CA LEU A 99 10.93 15.45 -19.67
C LEU A 99 12.23 15.50 -18.85
N ALA A 100 12.22 15.01 -17.64
CA ALA A 100 13.41 14.93 -16.79
C ALA A 100 14.48 14.05 -17.44
N ALA A 101 14.12 12.88 -17.95
CA ALA A 101 15.04 11.98 -18.64
C ALA A 101 15.67 12.60 -19.90
N LYS A 102 14.96 13.52 -20.55
CA LYS A 102 15.46 14.25 -21.73
C LYS A 102 16.37 15.45 -21.38
N LEU A 103 16.08 16.12 -20.26
CA LEU A 103 16.76 17.38 -19.89
C LEU A 103 17.99 17.17 -19.01
N PHE A 104 18.07 16.07 -18.27
CA PHE A 104 19.15 15.83 -17.33
C PHE A 104 20.01 14.66 -17.78
N ASP A 105 21.26 14.96 -18.14
CA ASP A 105 22.28 13.94 -18.35
C ASP A 105 22.44 13.12 -17.06
N ASN A 106 22.66 11.82 -17.18
CA ASN A 106 22.70 10.87 -16.05
C ASN A 106 21.36 10.70 -15.30
N TYR A 107 20.23 11.16 -15.86
CA TYR A 107 18.93 10.73 -15.37
C TYR A 107 18.85 9.20 -15.46
N ALA A 108 18.27 8.56 -14.46
CA ALA A 108 18.32 7.12 -14.22
C ALA A 108 19.66 6.59 -13.67
N GLY A 109 20.67 7.45 -13.55
CA GLY A 109 21.92 7.20 -12.84
C GLY A 109 22.66 5.92 -13.25
N GLN A 110 23.75 5.63 -12.57
CA GLN A 110 24.53 4.41 -12.80
C GLN A 110 23.85 3.15 -12.20
N GLN A 111 22.95 3.33 -11.21
CA GLN A 111 22.38 2.23 -10.46
C GLN A 111 21.15 1.57 -11.16
N PHE A 112 20.37 2.36 -11.91
CA PHE A 112 19.15 1.89 -12.56
C PHE A 112 19.07 2.37 -14.02
N PRO A 113 19.98 1.93 -14.90
CA PRO A 113 20.01 2.38 -16.29
C PRO A 113 18.71 2.03 -17.02
N GLY A 114 18.14 3.02 -17.70
CA GLY A 114 16.89 2.84 -18.47
C GLY A 114 15.59 2.86 -17.67
N VAL A 115 15.64 2.98 -16.34
CA VAL A 115 14.43 3.08 -15.51
C VAL A 115 13.97 4.52 -15.42
N ILE A 116 13.01 4.91 -16.25
CA ILE A 116 12.46 6.28 -16.28
C ILE A 116 11.74 6.63 -14.98
N ASN A 117 10.93 5.73 -14.45
CA ASN A 117 10.28 5.91 -13.15
C ASN A 117 10.06 4.56 -12.48
N GLY A 118 10.85 4.29 -11.45
CA GLY A 118 10.85 3.03 -10.71
C GLY A 118 9.63 2.81 -9.82
N SER A 119 8.77 3.81 -9.62
CA SER A 119 7.55 3.64 -8.83
C SER A 119 6.37 3.09 -9.66
N LEU A 120 6.42 3.17 -11.00
CA LEU A 120 5.26 2.90 -11.86
C LEU A 120 4.93 1.41 -12.02
N TRP A 121 5.86 0.50 -11.81
CA TRP A 121 5.62 -0.94 -11.99
C TRP A 121 4.52 -1.47 -11.05
N THR A 122 4.41 -0.92 -9.83
CA THR A 122 3.39 -1.31 -8.86
C THR A 122 2.00 -0.81 -9.23
N ILE A 123 1.93 0.34 -9.92
CA ILE A 123 0.66 0.92 -10.38
C ILE A 123 -0.01 0.02 -11.43
N SER A 124 0.78 -0.65 -12.28
CA SER A 124 0.25 -1.61 -13.25
C SER A 124 -0.51 -2.75 -12.55
N TRP A 125 0.04 -3.28 -11.46
CA TRP A 125 -0.62 -4.31 -10.64
C TRP A 125 -1.84 -3.78 -9.91
N GLU A 126 -1.79 -2.55 -9.42
CA GLU A 126 -2.95 -1.91 -8.79
C GLU A 126 -4.12 -1.76 -9.79
N ILE A 127 -3.85 -1.34 -11.03
CA ILE A 127 -4.85 -1.23 -12.10
C ILE A 127 -5.44 -2.61 -12.42
N LEU A 128 -4.61 -3.65 -12.56
CA LEU A 128 -5.09 -5.02 -12.80
C LEU A 128 -6.00 -5.51 -11.69
N LEU A 129 -5.68 -5.23 -10.42
CA LEU A 129 -6.53 -5.59 -9.29
C LEU A 129 -7.83 -4.79 -9.26
N TYR A 130 -7.85 -3.54 -9.72
CA TYR A 130 -9.09 -2.77 -9.87
C TYR A 130 -9.99 -3.35 -10.97
N ILE A 131 -9.39 -3.80 -12.06
CA ILE A 131 -10.11 -4.54 -13.12
C ILE A 131 -10.67 -5.84 -12.52
N GLY A 132 -9.87 -6.59 -11.77
CA GLY A 132 -10.31 -7.80 -11.06
C GLY A 132 -11.51 -7.54 -10.15
N VAL A 133 -11.46 -6.51 -9.29
CA VAL A 133 -12.60 -6.13 -8.43
C VAL A 133 -13.84 -5.78 -9.26
N THR A 134 -13.66 -5.10 -10.41
CA THR A 134 -14.77 -4.77 -11.31
C THR A 134 -15.38 -6.03 -11.90
N MET A 135 -14.56 -6.95 -12.41
CA MET A 135 -15.02 -8.22 -12.99
C MET A 135 -15.74 -9.09 -11.95
N PHE A 136 -15.11 -9.35 -10.81
CA PHE A 136 -15.70 -10.14 -9.74
C PHE A 136 -16.97 -9.50 -9.19
N GLY A 137 -16.97 -8.17 -9.09
CA GLY A 137 -18.14 -7.43 -8.62
C GLY A 137 -19.32 -7.47 -9.60
N THR A 138 -19.07 -7.35 -10.91
CA THR A 138 -20.12 -7.45 -11.94
C THR A 138 -20.68 -8.87 -12.08
N LEU A 139 -19.87 -9.87 -11.82
CA LEU A 139 -20.26 -11.29 -11.82
C LEU A 139 -20.87 -11.75 -10.48
N TRP A 140 -21.10 -10.84 -9.54
CA TRP A 140 -21.62 -11.13 -8.20
C TRP A 140 -20.73 -12.07 -7.36
N LEU A 141 -19.47 -12.25 -7.76
CA LEU A 141 -18.46 -13.08 -7.09
C LEU A 141 -17.69 -12.37 -6.01
N LEU A 142 -17.87 -11.05 -5.85
CA LEU A 142 -17.16 -10.25 -4.82
C LEU A 142 -17.81 -10.47 -3.44
N SER A 143 -17.59 -11.63 -2.88
CA SER A 143 -18.11 -12.05 -1.57
C SER A 143 -16.97 -12.41 -0.61
N PRO A 144 -17.19 -12.37 0.72
CA PRO A 144 -16.18 -12.80 1.68
C PRO A 144 -15.72 -14.25 1.46
N ALA A 145 -16.65 -15.14 1.12
CA ALA A 145 -16.33 -16.56 0.88
C ALA A 145 -15.38 -16.74 -0.31
N VAL A 146 -15.66 -16.10 -1.45
CA VAL A 146 -14.81 -16.18 -2.64
C VAL A 146 -13.45 -15.55 -2.37
N LEU A 147 -13.41 -14.34 -1.79
CA LEU A 147 -12.14 -13.68 -1.49
C LEU A 147 -11.31 -14.44 -0.47
N GLY A 148 -11.94 -14.99 0.56
CA GLY A 148 -11.28 -15.83 1.55
C GLY A 148 -10.73 -17.12 0.96
N SER A 149 -11.49 -17.78 0.06
CA SER A 149 -11.02 -18.98 -0.65
C SER A 149 -9.86 -18.66 -1.58
N LEU A 150 -9.93 -17.57 -2.37
CA LEU A 150 -8.82 -17.15 -3.25
C LEU A 150 -7.56 -16.80 -2.44
N TYR A 151 -7.72 -16.12 -1.32
CA TYR A 151 -6.60 -15.80 -0.43
C TYR A 151 -5.98 -17.06 0.17
N ALA A 152 -6.79 -17.97 0.70
CA ALA A 152 -6.32 -19.22 1.30
C ALA A 152 -5.64 -20.14 0.27
N THR A 153 -6.26 -20.30 -0.90
CA THR A 153 -5.67 -21.08 -2.01
C THR A 153 -4.37 -20.45 -2.50
N GLY A 154 -4.35 -19.13 -2.68
CA GLY A 154 -3.13 -18.42 -3.09
C GLY A 154 -2.02 -18.52 -2.04
N LEU A 155 -2.35 -18.44 -0.75
CA LEU A 155 -1.40 -18.64 0.33
C LEU A 155 -0.85 -20.07 0.32
N LEU A 156 -1.70 -21.07 0.13
CA LEU A 156 -1.29 -22.47 0.01
C LEU A 156 -0.37 -22.68 -1.21
N LEU A 157 -0.70 -22.08 -2.36
CA LEU A 157 0.16 -22.15 -3.56
C LEU A 157 1.52 -21.51 -3.32
N VAL A 158 1.59 -20.39 -2.61
CA VAL A 158 2.86 -19.76 -2.23
C VAL A 158 3.68 -20.69 -1.30
N ILE A 159 3.01 -21.38 -0.38
CA ILE A 159 3.66 -22.33 0.53
C ILE A 159 4.23 -23.55 -0.23
N VAL A 160 3.48 -24.08 -1.20
CA VAL A 160 3.80 -25.36 -1.84
C VAL A 160 4.65 -25.22 -3.10
N ALA A 161 4.43 -24.16 -3.90
CA ALA A 161 4.91 -24.08 -5.27
C ALA A 161 5.95 -22.99 -5.54
N LEU A 162 6.10 -21.99 -4.67
CA LEU A 162 7.04 -20.91 -4.91
C LEU A 162 8.37 -21.14 -4.20
N GLU A 163 9.39 -21.37 -5.00
CA GLU A 163 10.76 -21.29 -4.51
C GLU A 163 11.06 -19.85 -4.05
N PRO A 164 11.76 -19.66 -2.91
CA PRO A 164 12.01 -18.35 -2.31
C PRO A 164 12.72 -17.33 -3.22
N HIS A 165 13.35 -17.79 -4.30
CA HIS A 165 14.14 -16.97 -5.22
C HIS A 165 13.49 -16.75 -6.58
N SER A 166 12.24 -17.19 -6.80
CA SER A 166 11.54 -17.00 -8.08
C SER A 166 10.97 -15.58 -8.22
N SER A 167 10.85 -15.10 -9.46
CA SER A 167 10.20 -13.81 -9.76
C SER A 167 8.75 -13.71 -9.26
N GLY A 168 8.08 -14.85 -9.07
CA GLY A 168 6.75 -14.93 -8.46
C GLY A 168 6.70 -14.44 -7.02
N VAL A 169 7.81 -14.48 -6.29
CA VAL A 169 7.93 -13.97 -4.89
C VAL A 169 7.73 -12.46 -4.80
N VAL A 170 7.89 -11.70 -5.88
CA VAL A 170 7.68 -10.25 -5.86
C VAL A 170 6.20 -9.89 -6.02
N VAL A 171 5.47 -10.59 -6.87
CA VAL A 171 4.09 -10.25 -7.25
C VAL A 171 3.04 -10.95 -6.40
N ALA A 172 3.24 -12.23 -6.10
CA ALA A 172 2.27 -13.02 -5.33
C ALA A 172 1.87 -12.35 -3.99
N PRO A 173 2.82 -11.82 -3.19
CA PRO A 173 2.46 -11.10 -1.97
C PRO A 173 1.55 -9.90 -2.20
N LEU A 174 1.75 -9.14 -3.29
CA LEU A 174 0.93 -7.97 -3.59
C LEU A 174 -0.53 -8.37 -3.80
N VAL A 175 -0.75 -9.42 -4.59
CA VAL A 175 -2.10 -9.97 -4.84
C VAL A 175 -2.70 -10.51 -3.55
N LEU A 176 -1.96 -11.32 -2.78
CA LEU A 176 -2.45 -11.90 -1.53
C LEU A 176 -2.81 -10.83 -0.49
N LEU A 177 -1.97 -9.84 -0.31
CA LEU A 177 -2.19 -8.75 0.63
C LEU A 177 -3.40 -7.90 0.23
N PHE A 178 -3.59 -7.66 -1.07
CA PHE A 178 -4.78 -7.00 -1.59
C PHE A 178 -6.04 -7.84 -1.34
N LEU A 179 -6.02 -9.13 -1.64
CA LEU A 179 -7.15 -10.05 -1.41
C LEU A 179 -7.50 -10.12 0.08
N CYS A 180 -6.51 -10.22 0.96
CA CYS A 180 -6.73 -10.19 2.41
C CYS A 180 -7.35 -8.87 2.86
N GLY A 181 -6.86 -7.73 2.40
CA GLY A 181 -7.45 -6.43 2.68
C GLY A 181 -8.91 -6.34 2.22
N ALA A 182 -9.21 -6.83 1.00
CA ALA A 182 -10.56 -6.88 0.46
C ALA A 182 -11.48 -7.83 1.27
N PHE A 183 -10.98 -8.99 1.65
CA PHE A 183 -11.67 -9.95 2.52
C PHE A 183 -12.03 -9.32 3.87
N LEU A 184 -11.05 -8.73 4.56
CA LEU A 184 -11.25 -8.08 5.86
C LEU A 184 -12.26 -6.92 5.79
N ARG A 185 -12.45 -6.31 4.63
CA ARG A 185 -13.47 -5.25 4.43
C ARG A 185 -14.87 -5.81 4.36
N LEU A 186 -15.06 -6.94 3.70
CA LEU A 186 -16.37 -7.52 3.43
C LEU A 186 -16.82 -8.51 4.52
N GLU A 187 -15.87 -9.17 5.18
CA GLU A 187 -16.17 -10.11 6.27
C GLU A 187 -16.45 -9.35 7.58
N LYS A 188 -17.72 -9.41 8.01
CA LYS A 188 -18.19 -8.69 9.20
C LYS A 188 -18.07 -9.51 10.49
N ARG A 189 -17.81 -10.82 10.37
CA ARG A 189 -17.70 -11.72 11.53
C ARG A 189 -16.38 -11.59 12.26
N ILE A 190 -15.36 -11.07 11.59
CA ILE A 190 -14.02 -10.86 12.16
C ILE A 190 -13.98 -9.53 12.90
N ASP A 191 -13.82 -9.60 14.21
CA ASP A 191 -13.64 -8.40 15.04
C ASP A 191 -12.18 -7.97 15.05
N ILE A 192 -11.81 -7.13 14.08
CA ILE A 192 -10.44 -6.60 13.92
C ILE A 192 -9.97 -5.84 15.17
N ARG A 193 -10.88 -5.27 15.96
CA ARG A 193 -10.50 -4.55 17.20
C ARG A 193 -9.86 -5.49 18.23
N LYS A 194 -10.33 -6.74 18.28
CA LYS A 194 -9.80 -7.75 19.21
C LYS A 194 -8.52 -8.39 18.70
N ILE A 195 -8.49 -8.77 17.42
CA ILE A 195 -7.36 -9.52 16.86
C ILE A 195 -6.21 -8.64 16.37
N GLY A 196 -6.48 -7.37 16.06
CA GLY A 196 -5.48 -6.44 15.54
C GLY A 196 -4.28 -6.21 16.47
N PRO A 197 -4.48 -5.92 17.76
CA PRO A 197 -3.38 -5.79 18.73
C PRO A 197 -2.54 -7.07 18.84
N VAL A 198 -3.19 -8.24 18.78
CA VAL A 198 -2.51 -9.55 18.80
C VAL A 198 -1.66 -9.72 17.55
N ALA A 199 -2.18 -9.36 16.37
CA ALA A 199 -1.42 -9.41 15.11
C ALA A 199 -0.19 -8.50 15.14
N LEU A 200 -0.32 -7.29 15.70
CA LEU A 200 0.81 -6.37 15.88
C LEU A 200 1.85 -6.94 16.87
N LEU A 201 1.41 -7.53 17.97
CA LEU A 201 2.29 -8.19 18.94
C LEU A 201 3.03 -9.35 18.29
N VAL A 202 2.35 -10.20 17.51
CA VAL A 202 2.96 -11.31 16.77
C VAL A 202 4.03 -10.80 15.82
N LEU A 203 3.75 -9.75 15.03
CA LEU A 203 4.76 -9.13 14.15
C LEU A 203 5.95 -8.60 14.95
N ALA A 204 5.70 -7.88 16.05
CA ALA A 204 6.77 -7.34 16.89
C ALA A 204 7.65 -8.45 17.47
N LEU A 205 7.06 -9.52 17.99
CA LEU A 205 7.79 -10.64 18.58
C LEU A 205 8.60 -11.44 17.54
N LEU A 206 8.02 -11.71 16.36
CA LEU A 206 8.68 -12.48 15.31
C LEU A 206 9.93 -11.79 14.74
N PHE A 207 9.94 -10.47 14.74
CA PHE A 207 11.03 -9.69 14.18
C PHE A 207 11.88 -8.96 15.24
N ALA A 208 11.58 -9.15 16.54
CA ALA A 208 12.39 -8.61 17.61
C ALA A 208 13.77 -9.28 17.65
N PRO A 209 14.85 -8.48 17.75
CA PRO A 209 16.19 -9.05 17.94
C PRO A 209 16.24 -9.96 19.18
N GLY A 210 16.76 -11.16 19.05
CA GLY A 210 16.94 -12.14 20.14
C GLY A 210 15.75 -13.10 20.38
N ILE A 211 14.50 -12.67 20.24
CA ILE A 211 13.33 -13.59 20.36
C ILE A 211 13.27 -14.47 19.12
N SER A 212 13.54 -13.90 17.98
CA SER A 212 13.57 -14.60 16.71
C SER A 212 14.48 -15.82 16.74
N HIS A 213 15.69 -15.75 17.25
CA HIS A 213 16.62 -16.88 17.31
C HIS A 213 16.12 -18.03 18.19
N ARG A 214 15.43 -17.75 19.30
CA ARG A 214 14.89 -18.78 20.20
C ARG A 214 13.69 -19.51 19.61
N VAL A 215 12.74 -18.75 19.05
CA VAL A 215 11.56 -19.34 18.36
C VAL A 215 12.01 -20.14 17.15
N LEU A 216 13.03 -19.69 16.45
CA LEU A 216 13.59 -20.33 15.27
C LEU A 216 14.33 -21.62 15.62
N GLY A 217 15.13 -21.64 16.69
CA GLY A 217 15.79 -22.84 17.18
C GLY A 217 14.78 -23.92 17.56
N PHE A 218 13.66 -23.53 18.20
CA PHE A 218 12.56 -24.43 18.51
C PHE A 218 11.88 -24.98 17.26
N MET A 219 11.59 -24.15 16.26
CA MET A 219 10.96 -24.59 15.02
C MET A 219 11.89 -25.44 14.17
N GLN A 220 13.18 -25.12 14.12
CA GLN A 220 14.19 -25.93 13.44
C GLN A 220 14.35 -27.31 14.09
N TYR A 221 14.23 -27.40 15.41
CA TYR A 221 14.20 -28.68 16.11
C TYR A 221 13.02 -29.55 15.67
N TRP A 222 11.81 -28.97 15.55
CA TRP A 222 10.63 -29.69 15.08
C TRP A 222 10.68 -30.03 13.60
N SER A 223 11.27 -29.18 12.74
CA SER A 223 11.45 -29.49 11.32
C SER A 223 12.33 -30.71 11.10
N LEU A 224 13.35 -30.90 11.94
CA LEU A 224 14.20 -32.10 11.93
C LEU A 224 13.41 -33.35 12.35
N ILE A 225 12.51 -33.26 13.32
CA ILE A 225 11.70 -34.42 13.80
C ILE A 225 10.68 -34.84 12.74
N PHE A 226 10.07 -33.90 12.04
CA PHE A 226 9.01 -34.21 11.07
C PHE A 226 9.48 -34.27 9.61
N ALA A 227 10.81 -34.19 9.38
CA ALA A 227 11.40 -34.12 8.04
C ALA A 227 10.77 -33.07 7.11
N TRP A 228 10.33 -31.94 7.68
CA TRP A 228 9.81 -30.81 6.93
C TRP A 228 10.96 -29.86 6.62
N ASP A 229 11.29 -29.74 5.33
CA ASP A 229 12.34 -28.83 4.86
C ASP A 229 11.80 -27.38 4.77
N VAL A 230 11.16 -26.90 5.85
CA VAL A 230 10.62 -25.55 5.95
C VAL A 230 11.64 -24.67 6.65
N THR A 231 12.18 -23.71 5.92
CA THR A 231 13.11 -22.76 6.50
C THR A 231 12.38 -21.78 7.42
N VAL A 232 13.09 -21.31 8.42
CA VAL A 232 12.63 -20.30 9.36
C VAL A 232 12.17 -19.01 8.68
N PHE A 233 12.82 -18.66 7.58
CA PHE A 233 12.45 -17.50 6.75
C PHE A 233 11.04 -17.65 6.20
N GLU A 234 10.68 -18.84 5.74
CA GLU A 234 9.37 -19.14 5.16
C GLU A 234 8.25 -19.01 6.19
N VAL A 235 8.43 -19.58 7.39
CA VAL A 235 7.41 -19.46 8.45
C VAL A 235 7.16 -18.01 8.83
N ARG A 236 8.21 -17.21 9.00
CA ARG A 236 8.08 -15.78 9.26
C ARG A 236 7.32 -15.08 8.15
N TYR A 237 7.62 -15.44 6.91
CA TYR A 237 6.99 -14.84 5.74
C TYR A 237 5.50 -15.14 5.68
N TYR A 238 5.08 -16.36 5.94
CA TYR A 238 3.66 -16.73 5.95
C TYR A 238 2.90 -16.05 7.08
N ILE A 239 3.48 -16.01 8.28
CA ILE A 239 2.88 -15.29 9.40
C ILE A 239 2.78 -13.79 9.09
N TYR A 240 3.79 -13.22 8.45
CA TYR A 240 3.78 -11.84 7.99
C TYR A 240 2.62 -11.57 7.02
N LEU A 241 2.38 -12.43 6.03
CA LEU A 241 1.30 -12.27 5.06
C LEU A 241 -0.09 -12.25 5.73
N VAL A 242 -0.26 -12.95 6.84
CA VAL A 242 -1.52 -13.00 7.61
C VAL A 242 -1.62 -11.85 8.63
N ALA A 243 -0.58 -11.64 9.41
CA ALA A 243 -0.60 -10.70 10.53
C ALA A 243 -0.54 -9.23 10.06
N LEU A 244 0.23 -8.93 9.00
CA LEU A 244 0.36 -7.56 8.49
C LEU A 244 -0.98 -6.94 8.09
N PRO A 245 -1.84 -7.58 7.26
CA PRO A 245 -3.12 -6.98 6.90
C PRO A 245 -4.00 -6.67 8.10
N ILE A 246 -4.07 -7.59 9.06
CA ILE A 246 -4.90 -7.46 10.26
C ILE A 246 -4.42 -6.30 11.13
N GLY A 247 -3.11 -6.27 11.43
CA GLY A 247 -2.49 -5.22 12.25
C GLY A 247 -2.57 -3.85 11.59
N LEU A 248 -2.32 -3.78 10.28
CA LEU A 248 -2.37 -2.52 9.53
C LEU A 248 -3.79 -1.95 9.46
N ILE A 249 -4.79 -2.78 9.16
CA ILE A 249 -6.19 -2.32 9.15
C ILE A 249 -6.64 -1.90 10.54
N PHE A 250 -6.18 -2.59 11.60
CA PHE A 250 -6.41 -2.14 12.97
C PHE A 250 -5.85 -0.73 13.19
N LEU A 251 -4.59 -0.47 12.84
CA LEU A 251 -3.97 0.85 12.98
C LEU A 251 -4.69 1.94 12.16
N CYS A 252 -5.12 1.62 10.94
CA CYS A 252 -5.79 2.58 10.08
C CYS A 252 -7.23 2.88 10.49
N ALA A 253 -7.99 1.85 10.91
CA ALA A 253 -9.42 1.93 11.07
C ALA A 253 -9.89 1.99 12.52
N PHE A 254 -9.11 1.46 13.47
CA PHE A 254 -9.55 1.20 14.84
C PHE A 254 -8.57 1.70 15.91
N ALA A 255 -7.44 2.30 15.54
CA ALA A 255 -6.56 2.92 16.51
C ALA A 255 -7.28 4.02 17.31
N PRO A 256 -6.98 4.18 18.60
CA PRO A 256 -7.65 5.18 19.44
C PRO A 256 -7.31 6.62 19.06
N ILE A 257 -6.18 6.81 18.37
CA ILE A 257 -5.72 8.12 17.90
C ILE A 257 -6.23 8.35 16.48
N SER A 258 -6.91 9.47 16.25
CA SER A 258 -7.38 9.91 14.93
C SER A 258 -6.68 11.22 14.55
N ILE A 259 -5.97 11.18 13.44
CA ILE A 259 -5.29 12.35 12.87
C ILE A 259 -6.09 12.87 11.69
N LYS A 260 -6.66 14.07 11.81
CA LYS A 260 -7.48 14.68 10.76
C LYS A 260 -6.58 15.27 9.67
N VAL A 261 -6.41 14.55 8.57
CA VAL A 261 -5.73 15.03 7.36
C VAL A 261 -6.77 15.36 6.30
N ARG A 262 -6.79 16.63 5.87
CA ARG A 262 -7.79 17.12 4.87
C ARG A 262 -7.36 16.90 3.43
N VAL A 263 -6.08 16.59 3.20
CA VAL A 263 -5.43 16.54 1.90
C VAL A 263 -4.73 15.22 1.73
N ASP A 264 -5.07 14.44 0.70
CA ASP A 264 -4.38 13.19 0.39
C ASP A 264 -3.30 13.44 -0.67
N LEU A 265 -2.08 13.67 -0.22
CA LEU A 265 -0.91 13.90 -1.07
C LEU A 265 -0.15 12.61 -1.39
N SER A 266 -0.51 11.50 -0.75
CA SER A 266 0.28 10.27 -0.78
C SER A 266 0.53 9.73 -2.19
N TYR A 267 -0.47 9.81 -3.07
CA TYR A 267 -0.36 9.32 -4.42
C TYR A 267 0.54 10.20 -5.30
N ALA A 268 0.35 11.52 -5.26
CA ALA A 268 1.23 12.44 -5.98
C ALA A 268 2.68 12.32 -5.49
N VAL A 269 2.93 12.29 -4.17
CA VAL A 269 4.28 12.06 -3.63
C VAL A 269 4.86 10.77 -4.18
N PHE A 270 4.11 9.66 -4.15
CA PHE A 270 4.59 8.36 -4.61
C PHE A 270 5.02 8.34 -6.08
N VAL A 271 4.22 8.93 -7.00
CA VAL A 271 4.50 8.87 -8.44
C VAL A 271 5.54 9.90 -8.91
N PHE A 272 5.69 11.03 -8.18
CA PHE A 272 6.68 12.06 -8.52
C PHE A 272 8.03 11.85 -7.82
N ALA A 273 8.10 11.06 -6.75
CA ALA A 273 9.32 10.93 -5.95
C ALA A 273 10.52 10.43 -6.77
N TRP A 274 10.34 9.37 -7.56
CA TRP A 274 11.45 8.80 -8.33
C TRP A 274 12.11 9.81 -9.28
N PRO A 275 11.38 10.48 -10.19
CA PRO A 275 12.01 11.47 -11.06
C PRO A 275 12.62 12.64 -10.29
N VAL A 276 12.02 13.07 -9.19
CA VAL A 276 12.59 14.10 -8.31
C VAL A 276 13.89 13.62 -7.69
N GLN A 277 13.96 12.40 -7.20
CA GLN A 277 15.20 11.82 -6.65
C GLN A 277 16.31 11.76 -7.70
N GLN A 278 16.00 11.36 -8.92
CA GLN A 278 16.98 11.33 -10.02
C GLN A 278 17.53 12.73 -10.33
N ILE A 279 16.67 13.75 -10.35
CA ILE A 279 17.08 15.15 -10.52
C ILE A 279 17.97 15.59 -9.35
N CYS A 280 17.62 15.24 -8.11
CA CYS A 280 18.43 15.52 -6.93
C CYS A 280 19.83 14.87 -7.04
N VAL A 281 19.90 13.60 -7.45
CA VAL A 281 21.18 12.91 -7.67
C VAL A 281 22.02 13.62 -8.72
N HIS A 282 21.41 14.03 -9.85
CA HIS A 282 22.11 14.80 -10.89
C HIS A 282 22.75 16.07 -10.32
N TYR A 283 22.01 16.88 -9.57
CA TYR A 283 22.55 18.10 -8.96
C TYR A 283 23.56 17.83 -7.85
N MET A 284 23.38 16.78 -7.05
CA MET A 284 24.38 16.39 -6.05
C MET A 284 25.71 16.06 -6.71
N LEU A 285 25.70 15.35 -7.84
CA LEU A 285 26.91 15.05 -8.63
C LEU A 285 27.49 16.31 -9.26
N ALA A 286 26.68 17.15 -9.90
CA ALA A 286 27.11 18.36 -10.57
C ALA A 286 27.80 19.39 -9.62
N TRP A 287 27.32 19.43 -8.37
CA TRP A 287 27.85 20.32 -7.32
C TRP A 287 28.88 19.67 -6.40
N ALA A 288 29.31 18.44 -6.74
CA ALA A 288 30.24 17.65 -5.93
C ALA A 288 29.76 17.49 -4.45
N LEU A 289 28.47 17.43 -4.24
CA LEU A 289 27.89 17.16 -2.90
C LEU A 289 28.03 15.68 -2.55
N PRO A 290 28.16 15.34 -1.25
CA PRO A 290 28.24 13.95 -0.85
C PRO A 290 26.92 13.20 -1.16
N LEU A 291 27.03 12.06 -1.85
CA LEU A 291 25.89 11.17 -2.13
C LEU A 291 25.50 10.41 -0.86
N GLN A 292 24.77 11.08 0.03
CA GLN A 292 24.27 10.52 1.27
C GLN A 292 22.78 10.24 1.18
N PRO A 293 22.30 9.04 1.55
CA PRO A 293 20.87 8.66 1.47
C PRO A 293 19.96 9.62 2.21
N MET A 294 20.37 10.08 3.41
CA MET A 294 19.54 10.97 4.23
C MET A 294 19.41 12.36 3.59
N LEU A 295 20.48 12.90 3.01
CA LEU A 295 20.43 14.18 2.30
C LEU A 295 19.53 14.09 1.08
N LEU A 296 19.69 13.02 0.28
CA LEU A 296 18.83 12.75 -0.88
C LEU A 296 17.37 12.60 -0.45
N PHE A 297 17.09 11.86 0.63
CA PHE A 297 15.73 11.70 1.16
C PHE A 297 15.11 13.04 1.55
N LEU A 298 15.80 13.86 2.37
CA LEU A 298 15.25 15.13 2.83
C LEU A 298 14.99 16.10 1.67
N ALA A 299 15.94 16.22 0.73
CA ALA A 299 15.77 17.07 -0.43
C ALA A 299 14.62 16.60 -1.33
N SER A 300 14.61 15.32 -1.69
CA SER A 300 13.59 14.78 -2.61
C SER A 300 12.20 14.66 -1.99
N ALA A 301 12.10 14.33 -0.71
CA ALA A 301 10.82 14.31 0.00
C ALA A 301 10.20 15.71 0.07
N SER A 302 11.01 16.73 0.41
CA SER A 302 10.56 18.13 0.44
C SER A 302 10.08 18.61 -0.93
N LEU A 303 10.87 18.38 -1.99
CA LEU A 303 10.51 18.76 -3.35
C LEU A 303 9.29 17.99 -3.86
N SER A 304 9.19 16.68 -3.58
CA SER A 304 8.01 15.88 -3.95
C SER A 304 6.74 16.36 -3.25
N MET A 305 6.83 16.77 -1.99
CA MET A 305 5.71 17.36 -1.26
C MET A 305 5.33 18.72 -1.86
N MET A 306 6.29 19.56 -2.22
CA MET A 306 6.05 20.84 -2.89
C MET A 306 5.35 20.67 -4.24
N ILE A 307 5.68 19.62 -5.01
CA ILE A 307 5.00 19.28 -6.27
C ILE A 307 3.61 18.68 -6.00
N ALA A 308 3.47 17.82 -5.00
CA ALA A 308 2.21 17.15 -4.69
C ALA A 308 1.09 18.12 -4.31
N VAL A 309 1.40 19.23 -3.63
CA VAL A 309 0.40 20.23 -3.24
C VAL A 309 -0.32 20.86 -4.45
N PRO A 310 0.36 21.49 -5.43
CA PRO A 310 -0.30 22.03 -6.62
C PRO A 310 -0.96 20.95 -7.49
N VAL A 311 -0.35 19.77 -7.63
CA VAL A 311 -1.00 18.64 -8.35
C VAL A 311 -2.32 18.28 -7.68
N TRP A 312 -2.36 18.18 -6.37
CA TRP A 312 -3.62 17.92 -5.65
C TRP A 312 -4.62 19.05 -5.81
N LEU A 313 -4.21 20.32 -5.64
CA LEU A 313 -5.10 21.47 -5.67
C LEU A 313 -5.72 21.71 -7.05
N TYR A 314 -4.91 21.67 -8.10
CA TYR A 314 -5.29 22.10 -9.45
C TYR A 314 -5.69 20.94 -10.37
N VAL A 315 -5.31 19.70 -10.03
CA VAL A 315 -5.54 18.53 -10.89
C VAL A 315 -6.44 17.51 -10.21
N GLU A 316 -6.00 16.91 -9.11
CA GLU A 316 -6.76 15.82 -8.48
C GLU A 316 -8.07 16.29 -7.86
N LYS A 317 -8.06 17.38 -7.10
CA LYS A 317 -9.23 17.88 -6.39
C LYS A 317 -10.36 18.32 -7.34
N PRO A 318 -10.13 19.07 -8.45
CA PRO A 318 -11.15 19.39 -9.41
C PRO A 318 -11.73 18.16 -10.10
N ILE A 319 -10.88 17.25 -10.57
CA ILE A 319 -11.32 16.03 -11.27
C ILE A 319 -12.12 15.11 -10.35
N ASN A 320 -11.72 14.96 -9.09
CA ASN A 320 -12.47 14.19 -8.10
C ASN A 320 -13.84 14.80 -7.75
N ARG A 321 -14.02 16.11 -7.96
CA ARG A 321 -15.30 16.81 -7.78
C ARG A 321 -16.18 16.70 -9.01
N TRP A 322 -15.57 16.60 -10.19
CA TRP A 322 -16.32 16.50 -11.44
C TRP A 322 -17.02 15.14 -11.52
N ARG A 323 -18.32 15.18 -11.80
CA ARG A 323 -19.16 13.98 -11.97
C ARG A 323 -19.78 14.02 -13.35
N PRO A 324 -19.65 12.96 -14.16
CA PRO A 324 -20.36 12.88 -15.43
C PRO A 324 -21.87 13.05 -15.24
N THR A 325 -22.49 13.79 -16.12
CA THR A 325 -23.96 13.95 -16.20
C THR A 325 -24.60 12.57 -16.33
N GLY A 326 -25.56 12.24 -15.47
CA GLY A 326 -26.20 10.91 -15.40
C GLY A 326 -25.79 10.07 -14.19
N MET A 327 -24.73 10.41 -13.47
CA MET A 327 -24.42 9.79 -12.18
C MET A 327 -25.14 10.55 -11.05
N GLY A 328 -26.37 10.17 -10.74
CA GLY A 328 -27.16 10.77 -9.65
C GLY A 328 -26.41 10.80 -8.31
N PRO A 329 -26.87 11.61 -7.32
CA PRO A 329 -26.26 11.70 -6.01
C PRO A 329 -26.17 10.29 -5.37
N VAL A 330 -25.09 10.03 -4.64
CA VAL A 330 -24.99 8.83 -3.81
C VAL A 330 -26.15 8.86 -2.83
N ARG A 331 -27.08 7.92 -2.96
CA ARG A 331 -28.13 7.74 -1.97
C ARG A 331 -27.45 7.55 -0.62
N GLN A 332 -27.50 8.56 0.24
CA GLN A 332 -27.21 8.35 1.65
C GLN A 332 -28.38 7.49 2.14
N GLU A 333 -28.15 6.21 2.38
CA GLU A 333 -29.11 5.39 3.12
C GLU A 333 -29.29 6.07 4.47
N LYS A 334 -30.46 6.68 4.64
CA LYS A 334 -30.93 7.02 5.98
C LYS A 334 -30.99 5.71 6.76
N PRO A 335 -30.52 5.67 8.00
CA PRO A 335 -30.69 4.50 8.84
C PRO A 335 -32.20 4.17 8.88
N GLN A 336 -32.57 2.96 8.47
CA GLN A 336 -33.90 2.46 8.74
C GLN A 336 -34.06 2.41 10.26
N VAL A 337 -34.89 3.30 10.76
CA VAL A 337 -35.44 3.19 12.12
C VAL A 337 -36.34 1.97 12.08
N GLN A 338 -35.88 0.86 12.58
CA GLN A 338 -36.73 -0.25 12.96
C GLN A 338 -37.51 0.21 14.19
N ASN A 339 -38.76 0.63 13.93
CA ASN A 339 -39.78 0.67 14.95
C ASN A 339 -40.22 -0.78 15.29
N SER A 340 -39.79 -1.26 16.42
CA SER A 340 -40.50 -2.27 17.19
C SER A 340 -40.06 -2.19 18.65
#